data_5ca0ec542555e91f2a9ae2d4de3c47d4
#
_entry.id   5ca0ec542555e91f2a9ae2d4de3c47d4
#
_cell.length_a   1.000
_cell.length_b   1.000
_cell.length_c   1.000
_cell.angle_alpha   90.00
_cell.angle_beta   90.00
_cell.angle_gamma   90.00
#
_symmetry.space_group_name_H-M   'P 1'
#
loop_
_entity.id
_entity.type
_entity.pdbx_description
1 polymer ?
#
loop_
_entity_poly.entity_id
_entity_poly.type
_entity_poly.pdbx_seq_one_letter_code
_entity_poly.pdbx_strand_id
1 'polypeptide(L)'
;MARTVPPQLETDPPVTGETSDGLCSASATRNRVVLPSLPESHRTIPFSSGASWFRKVLAFAGPGYLVAVGYMDPGNWATDIGGGSKFGYTLLSVVLISNLMAMFLQALSAKLGIATGRDLAQACREHYSRRTGLFLWVVCEIAIAACDLAEVLGSAVALKLLFGLPLLAGVLITALDVLIVLALQGRGFRFVEAFVVTLIASIATCFGYEIFFAHPLWREAAIGFIPRAEILRNREMLYIAIGILGATVMPHNLYLHSSIVQTRAFGSSTRDRREAVRYAIFDSTLALGFALFINAAILVLGAAAFHTRGLHDVAEIADAYKLLSPVLGASLASTLFACALLASGQNSTLTGTLAGQIVMEGFLDIRLKPWLRRLITRSIAIIPAALVIGFAGENKVTSLLILSQVILSFQLPFAVIPLIQFTNSRSKMGEFANSRLTTVVAWFVAAAILFFNAELLWLIFRSASVLNEVVSSLCLSAG
;
A
#
# COMPACT_ATOMS: atom_id res chain seq x y z
N MET A 1 23.88 11.06 -36.72
CA MET A 1 24.44 12.28 -36.08
C MET A 1 23.62 13.48 -36.57
N ALA A 2 22.62 13.89 -35.90
CA ALA A 2 21.98 15.18 -35.99
C ALA A 2 21.18 15.39 -34.73
N ARG A 3 21.59 16.36 -33.91
CA ARG A 3 20.88 16.82 -32.72
C ARG A 3 19.68 17.64 -33.20
N THR A 4 18.48 17.21 -32.94
CA THR A 4 17.28 17.99 -33.09
C THR A 4 17.09 18.90 -31.88
N VAL A 5 17.11 20.20 -32.11
CA VAL A 5 16.83 21.27 -31.15
C VAL A 5 15.31 21.34 -30.93
N PRO A 6 14.81 21.53 -29.71
CA PRO A 6 13.38 21.70 -29.45
C PRO A 6 12.90 23.06 -29.94
N PRO A 7 11.61 23.22 -30.36
CA PRO A 7 11.07 24.48 -30.89
C PRO A 7 10.99 25.56 -29.80
N GLN A 8 11.41 26.75 -30.17
CA GLN A 8 11.33 27.95 -29.35
C GLN A 8 9.86 28.43 -29.28
N LEU A 9 9.47 28.87 -28.10
CA LEU A 9 8.21 29.59 -27.85
C LEU A 9 8.25 30.92 -28.54
N GLU A 10 7.30 31.15 -29.44
CA GLU A 10 7.02 32.45 -30.02
C GLU A 10 6.55 33.43 -28.92
N THR A 11 7.24 34.54 -28.83
CA THR A 11 6.87 35.69 -27.98
C THR A 11 6.05 36.68 -28.80
N ASP A 12 4.80 36.91 -28.38
CA ASP A 12 3.97 37.97 -28.91
C ASP A 12 4.52 39.37 -28.55
N PRO A 13 4.35 40.40 -29.44
CA PRO A 13 4.89 41.73 -29.24
C PRO A 13 4.06 42.54 -28.22
N PRO A 14 4.66 43.57 -27.60
CA PRO A 14 4.00 44.37 -26.56
C PRO A 14 2.95 45.33 -27.14
N VAL A 15 1.75 45.28 -26.57
CA VAL A 15 0.70 46.31 -26.82
C VAL A 15 0.95 47.51 -25.90
N THR A 16 1.28 48.64 -26.51
CA THR A 16 1.28 49.97 -25.86
C THR A 16 -0.12 50.56 -25.91
N GLY A 17 -0.64 51.09 -24.82
CA GLY A 17 -1.92 51.78 -24.77
C GLY A 17 -2.25 52.29 -23.35
N GLU A 18 -2.27 53.61 -23.22
CA GLU A 18 -2.30 54.46 -22.04
C GLU A 18 -3.55 54.40 -21.15
N THR A 19 -3.29 54.64 -19.87
CA THR A 19 -4.02 55.45 -18.85
C THR A 19 -5.52 55.37 -18.67
N SER A 20 -5.96 55.01 -17.46
CA SER A 20 -6.68 55.90 -16.54
C SER A 20 -7.03 55.21 -15.19
N ASP A 21 -6.96 56.02 -14.13
CA ASP A 21 -7.20 55.74 -12.74
C ASP A 21 -8.52 55.03 -12.44
N GLY A 22 -8.45 54.00 -11.55
CA GLY A 22 -9.60 53.39 -10.94
C GLY A 22 -9.17 52.48 -9.83
N LEU A 23 -9.10 52.99 -8.57
CA LEU A 23 -8.97 52.22 -7.35
C LEU A 23 -10.04 51.15 -7.28
N CYS A 24 -9.68 49.92 -7.56
CA CYS A 24 -10.40 48.72 -7.10
C CYS A 24 -9.39 47.72 -6.58
N SER A 25 -9.36 47.54 -5.26
CA SER A 25 -8.63 46.50 -4.58
C SER A 25 -9.23 45.13 -4.95
N ALA A 26 -8.87 44.62 -6.13
CA ALA A 26 -9.10 43.22 -6.45
C ALA A 26 -7.93 42.43 -5.84
N SER A 27 -8.23 41.66 -4.84
CA SER A 27 -7.34 40.64 -4.30
C SER A 27 -6.81 39.80 -5.48
N ALA A 28 -5.56 40.04 -5.86
CA ALA A 28 -4.84 39.23 -6.81
C ALA A 28 -4.65 37.84 -6.20
N THR A 29 -5.64 36.99 -6.35
CA THR A 29 -5.49 35.55 -6.23
C THR A 29 -4.49 35.14 -7.31
N ARG A 30 -3.20 35.15 -6.97
CA ARG A 30 -2.15 34.54 -7.80
C ARG A 30 -2.66 33.14 -8.16
N ASN A 31 -3.01 32.94 -9.42
CA ASN A 31 -3.17 31.61 -10.01
C ASN A 31 -1.82 30.88 -9.85
N ARG A 32 -1.59 30.27 -8.69
CA ARG A 32 -0.48 29.32 -8.54
C ARG A 32 -0.78 28.18 -9.47
N VAL A 33 0.02 28.04 -10.53
CA VAL A 33 0.03 26.83 -11.35
C VAL A 33 0.36 25.68 -10.41
N VAL A 34 -0.65 24.90 -10.05
CA VAL A 34 -0.47 23.72 -9.20
C VAL A 34 0.13 22.62 -10.07
N LEU A 35 1.41 22.40 -9.89
CA LEU A 35 2.12 21.35 -10.61
C LEU A 35 1.66 19.96 -10.11
N PRO A 36 1.59 18.96 -10.98
CA PRO A 36 1.26 17.59 -10.56
C PRO A 36 2.32 17.03 -9.59
N SER A 37 1.92 16.09 -8.74
CA SER A 37 2.88 15.27 -8.02
C SER A 37 3.56 14.34 -9.04
N LEU A 38 4.85 14.06 -8.88
CA LEU A 38 5.69 13.35 -9.86
C LEU A 38 5.71 14.04 -11.24
N PRO A 39 6.13 15.31 -11.35
CA PRO A 39 6.08 16.06 -12.60
C PRO A 39 6.92 15.42 -13.71
N GLU A 40 8.02 14.73 -13.36
CA GLU A 40 8.90 14.01 -14.27
C GLU A 40 8.24 12.82 -14.97
N SER A 41 7.20 12.24 -14.37
CA SER A 41 6.47 11.08 -14.91
C SER A 41 5.09 11.44 -15.46
N HIS A 42 4.65 12.71 -15.26
CA HIS A 42 3.31 13.15 -15.65
C HIS A 42 3.12 13.08 -17.16
N ARG A 43 2.09 12.34 -17.63
CA ARG A 43 1.71 12.17 -19.04
C ARG A 43 2.83 11.69 -19.97
N THR A 44 3.80 10.94 -19.44
CA THR A 44 4.93 10.41 -20.23
C THR A 44 4.57 9.18 -21.07
N ILE A 45 3.51 8.45 -20.70
CA ILE A 45 3.11 7.22 -21.38
C ILE A 45 1.94 7.51 -22.32
N PRO A 46 2.11 7.40 -23.65
CA PRO A 46 1.06 7.73 -24.62
C PRO A 46 -0.12 6.74 -24.50
N PHE A 47 -1.34 7.31 -24.49
CA PHE A 47 -2.59 6.58 -24.57
C PHE A 47 -3.46 7.17 -25.69
N SER A 48 -3.72 6.38 -26.74
CA SER A 48 -4.53 6.80 -27.87
C SER A 48 -5.89 6.10 -27.87
N SER A 49 -6.96 6.90 -27.89
CA SER A 49 -8.34 6.38 -27.99
C SER A 49 -8.64 5.62 -29.28
N GLY A 50 -7.86 5.86 -30.35
CA GLY A 50 -7.95 5.14 -31.63
C GLY A 50 -7.19 3.80 -31.68
N ALA A 51 -6.39 3.45 -30.66
CA ALA A 51 -5.63 2.22 -30.64
C ALA A 51 -6.51 0.97 -30.46
N SER A 52 -6.01 -0.21 -30.85
CA SER A 52 -6.68 -1.49 -30.60
C SER A 52 -6.83 -1.76 -29.10
N TRP A 53 -7.83 -2.60 -28.72
CA TRP A 53 -8.08 -2.94 -27.31
C TRP A 53 -6.83 -3.45 -26.59
N PHE A 54 -6.08 -4.36 -27.21
CA PHE A 54 -4.85 -4.91 -26.62
C PHE A 54 -3.79 -3.84 -26.37
N ARG A 55 -3.58 -2.91 -27.30
CA ARG A 55 -2.64 -1.80 -27.13
C ARG A 55 -3.08 -0.85 -26.02
N LYS A 56 -4.39 -0.63 -25.84
CA LYS A 56 -4.94 0.18 -24.74
C LYS A 56 -4.72 -0.49 -23.39
N VAL A 57 -5.01 -1.79 -23.28
CA VAL A 57 -4.73 -2.58 -22.07
C VAL A 57 -3.24 -2.46 -21.72
N LEU A 58 -2.35 -2.72 -22.70
CA LEU A 58 -0.90 -2.66 -22.47
C LEU A 58 -0.43 -1.25 -22.11
N ALA A 59 -1.04 -0.20 -22.66
CA ALA A 59 -0.71 1.18 -22.31
C ALA A 59 -1.11 1.53 -20.88
N PHE A 60 -2.22 0.99 -20.38
CA PHE A 60 -2.65 1.18 -19.00
C PHE A 60 -2.02 0.17 -18.03
N ALA A 61 -1.56 -0.99 -18.47
CA ALA A 61 -0.89 -1.96 -17.60
C ALA A 61 0.32 -1.32 -16.91
N GLY A 62 0.27 -1.25 -15.58
CA GLY A 62 1.34 -0.68 -14.76
C GLY A 62 0.87 -0.01 -13.46
N PRO A 63 0.03 1.03 -13.47
CA PRO A 63 -0.44 1.66 -12.23
C PRO A 63 -1.08 0.69 -11.26
N GLY A 64 -1.97 -0.19 -11.75
CA GLY A 64 -2.59 -1.22 -10.93
C GLY A 64 -1.58 -2.21 -10.37
N TYR A 65 -0.58 -2.62 -11.15
CA TYR A 65 0.49 -3.50 -10.67
C TYR A 65 1.39 -2.82 -9.63
N LEU A 66 1.74 -1.54 -9.84
CA LEU A 66 2.47 -0.77 -8.83
C LEU A 66 1.71 -0.69 -7.50
N VAL A 67 0.40 -0.48 -7.57
CA VAL A 67 -0.45 -0.50 -6.37
C VAL A 67 -0.51 -1.89 -5.76
N ALA A 68 -0.73 -2.94 -6.57
CA ALA A 68 -0.87 -4.32 -6.12
C ALA A 68 0.35 -4.85 -5.37
N VAL A 69 1.54 -4.32 -5.64
CA VAL A 69 2.77 -4.67 -4.93
C VAL A 69 2.70 -4.40 -3.45
N GLY A 70 2.16 -3.26 -3.06
CA GLY A 70 1.98 -2.95 -1.65
C GLY A 70 1.14 -4.00 -0.91
N TYR A 71 0.23 -4.67 -1.61
CA TYR A 71 -0.62 -5.74 -1.06
C TYR A 71 0.09 -7.08 -0.88
N MET A 72 1.36 -7.16 -1.16
CA MET A 72 2.18 -8.37 -1.04
C MET A 72 3.47 -8.11 -0.26
N ASP A 73 3.47 -7.08 0.58
CA ASP A 73 4.61 -6.67 1.41
C ASP A 73 4.91 -7.69 2.51
N PRO A 74 6.08 -7.61 3.16
CA PRO A 74 6.43 -8.51 4.27
C PRO A 74 5.46 -8.46 5.45
N GLY A 75 4.73 -7.36 5.63
CA GLY A 75 3.68 -7.24 6.64
C GLY A 75 2.48 -8.14 6.36
N ASN A 76 2.05 -8.23 5.08
CA ASN A 76 1.05 -9.22 4.63
C ASN A 76 1.52 -10.64 4.92
N TRP A 77 2.80 -10.95 4.66
CA TRP A 77 3.36 -12.27 4.95
C TRP A 77 3.24 -12.64 6.42
N ALA A 78 3.59 -11.72 7.32
CA ALA A 78 3.51 -11.95 8.75
C ALA A 78 2.08 -12.21 9.22
N THR A 79 1.11 -11.42 8.73
CA THR A 79 -0.31 -11.57 9.09
C THR A 79 -0.91 -12.84 8.50
N ASP A 80 -0.59 -13.18 7.25
CA ASP A 80 -1.16 -14.34 6.56
C ASP A 80 -0.58 -15.66 7.08
N ILE A 81 0.75 -15.74 7.27
CA ILE A 81 1.37 -16.95 7.88
C ILE A 81 0.93 -17.11 9.32
N GLY A 82 0.97 -16.05 10.13
CA GLY A 82 0.54 -16.09 11.51
C GLY A 82 -0.94 -16.44 11.64
N GLY A 83 -1.78 -15.89 10.76
CA GLY A 83 -3.20 -16.23 10.69
C GLY A 83 -3.45 -17.66 10.25
N GLY A 84 -2.75 -18.13 9.22
CA GLY A 84 -2.85 -19.48 8.68
C GLY A 84 -2.38 -20.54 9.67
N SER A 85 -1.23 -20.36 10.31
CA SER A 85 -0.68 -21.30 11.29
C SER A 85 -1.55 -21.40 12.54
N LYS A 86 -2.08 -20.30 13.05
CA LYS A 86 -2.88 -20.24 14.27
C LYS A 86 -4.33 -20.66 14.08
N PHE A 87 -4.98 -20.15 13.03
CA PHE A 87 -6.43 -20.25 12.85
C PHE A 87 -6.84 -21.04 11.61
N GLY A 88 -5.88 -21.72 10.97
CA GLY A 88 -6.13 -22.50 9.77
C GLY A 88 -6.67 -21.61 8.65
N TYR A 89 -7.68 -22.07 7.95
CA TYR A 89 -8.24 -21.36 6.79
C TYR A 89 -9.25 -20.26 7.14
N THR A 90 -9.57 -20.04 8.43
CA THR A 90 -10.69 -19.17 8.85
C THR A 90 -10.53 -17.71 8.39
N LEU A 91 -9.30 -17.18 8.33
CA LEU A 91 -9.05 -15.80 7.95
C LEU A 91 -9.01 -15.56 6.44
N LEU A 92 -9.17 -16.59 5.58
CA LEU A 92 -9.34 -16.41 4.12
C LEU A 92 -10.52 -15.50 3.78
N SER A 93 -11.57 -15.52 4.58
CA SER A 93 -12.71 -14.61 4.42
C SER A 93 -12.31 -13.15 4.62
N VAL A 94 -11.39 -12.87 5.55
CA VAL A 94 -10.86 -11.52 5.79
C VAL A 94 -9.99 -11.07 4.61
N VAL A 95 -9.09 -11.95 4.13
CA VAL A 95 -8.26 -11.68 2.94
C VAL A 95 -9.13 -11.34 1.74
N LEU A 96 -10.20 -12.12 1.48
CA LEU A 96 -11.12 -11.87 0.37
C LEU A 96 -11.85 -10.53 0.53
N ILE A 97 -12.49 -10.29 1.68
CA ILE A 97 -13.27 -9.08 1.92
C ILE A 97 -12.39 -7.84 1.86
N SER A 98 -11.23 -7.87 2.51
CA SER A 98 -10.26 -6.76 2.48
C SER A 98 -9.80 -6.45 1.06
N ASN A 99 -9.54 -7.48 0.25
CA ASN A 99 -9.13 -7.28 -1.13
C ASN A 99 -10.26 -6.71 -2.01
N LEU A 100 -11.51 -7.15 -1.82
CA LEU A 100 -12.66 -6.57 -2.52
C LEU A 100 -12.88 -5.10 -2.13
N MET A 101 -12.72 -4.77 -0.84
CA MET A 101 -12.74 -3.39 -0.37
C MET A 101 -11.63 -2.57 -1.00
N ALA A 102 -10.42 -3.13 -1.09
CA ALA A 102 -9.28 -2.51 -1.74
C ALA A 102 -9.52 -2.24 -3.23
N MET A 103 -9.99 -3.24 -3.99
CA MET A 103 -10.35 -3.07 -5.42
C MET A 103 -11.34 -1.93 -5.61
N PHE A 104 -12.36 -1.85 -4.76
CA PHE A 104 -13.37 -0.81 -4.82
C PHE A 104 -12.80 0.58 -4.51
N LEU A 105 -12.00 0.72 -3.44
CA LEU A 105 -11.40 2.00 -3.06
C LEU A 105 -10.34 2.46 -4.07
N GLN A 106 -9.56 1.54 -4.63
CA GLN A 106 -8.58 1.84 -5.67
C GLN A 106 -9.26 2.30 -6.97
N ALA A 107 -10.42 1.74 -7.32
CA ALA A 107 -11.22 2.22 -8.44
C ALA A 107 -11.70 3.68 -8.23
N LEU A 108 -12.10 4.05 -7.00
CA LEU A 108 -12.45 5.44 -6.66
C LEU A 108 -11.23 6.36 -6.73
N SER A 109 -10.07 5.90 -6.25
CA SER A 109 -8.83 6.65 -6.26
C SER A 109 -8.35 6.95 -7.70
N ALA A 110 -8.31 5.94 -8.57
CA ALA A 110 -7.98 6.10 -9.98
C ALA A 110 -8.96 7.06 -10.68
N LYS A 111 -10.26 6.90 -10.40
CA LYS A 111 -11.30 7.78 -10.94
C LYS A 111 -11.10 9.23 -10.50
N LEU A 112 -10.73 9.48 -9.24
CA LEU A 112 -10.42 10.83 -8.74
C LEU A 112 -9.28 11.45 -9.55
N GLY A 113 -8.15 10.76 -9.67
CA GLY A 113 -6.97 11.24 -10.39
C GLY A 113 -7.24 11.58 -11.85
N ILE A 114 -7.96 10.70 -12.57
CA ILE A 114 -8.27 10.88 -14.00
C ILE A 114 -9.31 11.98 -14.22
N ALA A 115 -10.36 12.02 -13.40
CA ALA A 115 -11.46 12.98 -13.58
C ALA A 115 -11.05 14.41 -13.24
N THR A 116 -10.27 14.59 -12.17
CA THR A 116 -9.94 15.92 -11.64
C THR A 116 -8.56 16.42 -12.09
N GLY A 117 -7.65 15.53 -12.50
CA GLY A 117 -6.23 15.85 -12.69
C GLY A 117 -5.51 16.23 -11.39
N ARG A 118 -6.06 15.83 -10.24
CA ARG A 118 -5.50 16.01 -8.90
C ARG A 118 -5.38 14.66 -8.21
N ASP A 119 -4.29 14.42 -7.53
CA ASP A 119 -4.21 13.29 -6.61
C ASP A 119 -4.97 13.58 -5.31
N LEU A 120 -5.17 12.55 -4.49
CA LEU A 120 -5.92 12.63 -3.24
C LEU A 120 -5.29 13.61 -2.24
N ALA A 121 -3.96 13.69 -2.17
CA ALA A 121 -3.26 14.60 -1.26
C ALA A 121 -3.43 16.07 -1.69
N GLN A 122 -3.32 16.35 -3.00
CA GLN A 122 -3.62 17.66 -3.55
C GLN A 122 -5.07 18.07 -3.32
N ALA A 123 -6.01 17.14 -3.53
CA ALA A 123 -7.43 17.38 -3.29
C ALA A 123 -7.72 17.70 -1.81
N CYS A 124 -7.04 17.03 -0.87
CA CYS A 124 -7.11 17.33 0.56
C CYS A 124 -6.55 18.73 0.86
N ARG A 125 -5.37 19.07 0.34
CA ARG A 125 -4.76 20.39 0.53
C ARG A 125 -5.64 21.54 0.02
N GLU A 126 -6.32 21.35 -1.12
CA GLU A 126 -7.19 22.36 -1.72
C GLU A 126 -8.53 22.51 -0.98
N HIS A 127 -8.99 21.45 -0.29
CA HIS A 127 -10.32 21.43 0.32
C HIS A 127 -10.32 21.75 1.81
N TYR A 128 -9.36 21.21 2.55
CA TYR A 128 -9.30 21.33 4.01
C TYR A 128 -8.49 22.54 4.46
N SER A 129 -8.71 22.95 5.71
CA SER A 129 -7.87 23.95 6.36
C SER A 129 -6.40 23.48 6.43
N ARG A 130 -5.46 24.45 6.49
CA ARG A 130 -4.03 24.13 6.63
C ARG A 130 -3.73 23.22 7.83
N ARG A 131 -4.44 23.40 8.94
CA ARG A 131 -4.27 22.57 10.15
C ARG A 131 -4.74 21.14 9.91
N THR A 132 -5.90 20.96 9.29
CA THR A 132 -6.44 19.64 8.93
C THR A 132 -5.55 18.95 7.90
N GLY A 133 -5.08 19.68 6.88
CA GLY A 133 -4.15 19.14 5.89
C GLY A 133 -2.84 18.67 6.52
N LEU A 134 -2.27 19.43 7.45
CA LEU A 134 -1.06 19.04 8.18
C LEU A 134 -1.30 17.80 9.07
N PHE A 135 -2.44 17.72 9.73
CA PHE A 135 -2.82 16.54 10.53
C PHE A 135 -2.93 15.29 9.64
N LEU A 136 -3.64 15.38 8.51
CA LEU A 136 -3.78 14.27 7.56
C LEU A 136 -2.42 13.84 7.00
N TRP A 137 -1.53 14.80 6.72
CA TRP A 137 -0.17 14.52 6.28
C TRP A 137 0.61 13.75 7.35
N VAL A 138 0.64 14.22 8.60
CA VAL A 138 1.37 13.58 9.71
C VAL A 138 0.89 12.14 9.91
N VAL A 139 -0.43 11.93 9.96
CA VAL A 139 -1.01 10.59 10.15
C VAL A 139 -0.65 9.66 8.97
N CYS A 140 -0.61 10.21 7.74
CA CYS A 140 -0.20 9.45 6.56
C CYS A 140 1.30 9.11 6.59
N GLU A 141 2.18 10.04 7.02
CA GLU A 141 3.62 9.79 7.15
C GLU A 141 3.93 8.74 8.23
N ILE A 142 3.17 8.71 9.33
CA ILE A 142 3.28 7.64 10.34
C ILE A 142 2.96 6.28 9.72
N ALA A 143 1.91 6.20 8.90
CA ALA A 143 1.56 4.95 8.21
C ALA A 143 2.63 4.54 7.19
N ILE A 144 3.18 5.49 6.42
CA ILE A 144 4.28 5.21 5.48
C ILE A 144 5.52 4.73 6.22
N ALA A 145 5.88 5.36 7.34
CA ALA A 145 7.00 4.93 8.17
C ALA A 145 6.80 3.52 8.76
N ALA A 146 5.57 3.17 9.14
CA ALA A 146 5.23 1.82 9.59
C ALA A 146 5.34 0.78 8.46
N CYS A 147 4.96 1.15 7.23
CA CYS A 147 5.14 0.32 6.05
C CYS A 147 6.64 0.13 5.73
N ASP A 148 7.40 1.23 5.68
CA ASP A 148 8.85 1.20 5.46
C ASP A 148 9.57 0.34 6.51
N LEU A 149 9.12 0.36 7.78
CA LEU A 149 9.64 -0.50 8.83
C LEU A 149 9.42 -1.99 8.49
N ALA A 150 8.23 -2.35 8.02
CA ALA A 150 7.94 -3.72 7.61
C ALA A 150 8.81 -4.17 6.43
N GLU A 151 9.03 -3.30 5.45
CA GLU A 151 9.89 -3.56 4.29
C GLU A 151 11.35 -3.80 4.68
N VAL A 152 11.88 -2.94 5.56
CA VAL A 152 13.25 -3.04 6.10
C VAL A 152 13.43 -4.36 6.86
N LEU A 153 12.50 -4.66 7.78
CA LEU A 153 12.56 -5.88 8.59
C LEU A 153 12.40 -7.14 7.74
N GLY A 154 11.44 -7.16 6.80
CA GLY A 154 11.21 -8.30 5.92
C GLY A 154 12.40 -8.58 5.01
N SER A 155 12.98 -7.55 4.40
CA SER A 155 14.19 -7.68 3.58
C SER A 155 15.39 -8.14 4.40
N ALA A 156 15.56 -7.61 5.62
CA ALA A 156 16.64 -8.00 6.52
C ALA A 156 16.51 -9.47 6.97
N VAL A 157 15.28 -9.92 7.28
CA VAL A 157 15.00 -11.33 7.57
C VAL A 157 15.33 -12.21 6.36
N ALA A 158 14.92 -11.83 5.16
CA ALA A 158 15.22 -12.58 3.95
C ALA A 158 16.74 -12.70 3.71
N LEU A 159 17.49 -11.61 3.88
CA LEU A 159 18.96 -11.62 3.77
C LEU A 159 19.61 -12.51 4.83
N LYS A 160 19.10 -12.51 6.06
CA LYS A 160 19.56 -13.42 7.11
C LYS A 160 19.29 -14.88 6.73
N LEU A 161 18.11 -15.19 6.22
CA LEU A 161 17.71 -16.55 5.87
C LEU A 161 18.49 -17.10 4.66
N LEU A 162 18.76 -16.26 3.66
CA LEU A 162 19.48 -16.67 2.44
C LEU A 162 21.00 -16.73 2.62
N PHE A 163 21.58 -15.77 3.34
CA PHE A 163 23.01 -15.56 3.39
C PHE A 163 23.61 -15.70 4.79
N GLY A 164 22.80 -15.96 5.82
CA GLY A 164 23.27 -16.07 7.21
C GLY A 164 23.72 -14.74 7.82
N LEU A 165 23.36 -13.60 7.23
CA LEU A 165 23.75 -12.29 7.72
C LEU A 165 23.11 -11.97 9.07
N PRO A 166 23.80 -11.31 10.02
CA PRO A 166 23.17 -10.77 11.21
C PRO A 166 22.00 -9.82 10.84
N LEU A 167 20.89 -9.89 11.55
CA LEU A 167 19.69 -9.12 11.20
C LEU A 167 19.96 -7.61 11.14
N LEU A 168 20.76 -7.09 12.07
CA LEU A 168 21.17 -5.67 12.08
C LEU A 168 21.97 -5.30 10.82
N ALA A 169 22.84 -6.17 10.35
CA ALA A 169 23.58 -5.96 9.09
C ALA A 169 22.62 -5.96 7.89
N GLY A 170 21.62 -6.86 7.88
CA GLY A 170 20.55 -6.88 6.90
C GLY A 170 19.79 -5.55 6.87
N VAL A 171 19.38 -5.02 8.03
CA VAL A 171 18.72 -3.71 8.15
C VAL A 171 19.57 -2.59 7.56
N LEU A 172 20.87 -2.56 7.84
CA LEU A 172 21.78 -1.53 7.29
C LEU A 172 21.96 -1.67 5.77
N ILE A 173 22.01 -2.91 5.26
CA ILE A 173 22.14 -3.18 3.83
C ILE A 173 20.87 -2.71 3.08
N THR A 174 19.68 -2.78 3.67
CA THR A 174 18.45 -2.27 3.03
C THR A 174 18.50 -0.76 2.76
N ALA A 175 19.35 0.00 3.43
CA ALA A 175 19.58 1.40 3.09
C ALA A 175 20.07 1.58 1.64
N LEU A 176 20.76 0.58 1.07
CA LEU A 176 21.26 0.59 -0.30
C LEU A 176 20.15 0.42 -1.36
N ASP A 177 18.93 0.00 -0.97
CA ASP A 177 17.76 -0.10 -1.84
C ASP A 177 17.46 1.24 -2.53
N VAL A 178 17.81 2.36 -1.87
CA VAL A 178 17.77 3.71 -2.44
C VAL A 178 18.44 3.77 -3.80
N LEU A 179 19.60 3.12 -3.95
CA LEU A 179 20.38 3.16 -5.19
C LEU A 179 19.66 2.41 -6.33
N ILE A 180 19.03 1.27 -6.01
CA ILE A 180 18.28 0.47 -6.99
C ILE A 180 17.13 1.29 -7.57
N VAL A 181 16.37 1.95 -6.71
CA VAL A 181 15.21 2.73 -7.14
C VAL A 181 15.62 3.97 -7.91
N LEU A 182 16.68 4.67 -7.50
CA LEU A 182 17.21 5.80 -8.26
C LEU A 182 17.67 5.36 -9.65
N ALA A 183 18.36 4.20 -9.75
CA ALA A 183 18.79 3.65 -11.03
C ALA A 183 17.61 3.28 -11.94
N LEU A 184 16.51 2.77 -11.38
CA LEU A 184 15.29 2.43 -12.12
C LEU A 184 14.52 3.69 -12.56
N GLN A 185 14.35 4.67 -11.68
CA GLN A 185 13.70 5.94 -12.02
C GLN A 185 14.43 6.68 -13.14
N GLY A 186 15.77 6.64 -13.14
CA GLY A 186 16.60 7.26 -14.19
C GLY A 186 16.40 6.64 -15.59
N ARG A 187 15.87 5.41 -15.69
CA ARG A 187 15.57 4.72 -16.97
C ARG A 187 14.16 4.92 -17.49
N GLY A 188 13.32 5.61 -16.74
CA GLY A 188 11.93 5.89 -17.10
C GLY A 188 10.91 4.96 -16.43
N PHE A 189 9.68 5.45 -16.31
CA PHE A 189 8.62 4.84 -15.51
C PHE A 189 8.24 3.42 -15.95
N ARG A 190 8.33 3.11 -17.26
CA ARG A 190 8.09 1.76 -17.78
C ARG A 190 9.08 0.70 -17.29
N PHE A 191 10.31 1.08 -17.01
CA PHE A 191 11.28 0.14 -16.41
C PHE A 191 10.92 -0.20 -14.97
N VAL A 192 10.43 0.77 -14.22
CA VAL A 192 9.91 0.55 -12.86
C VAL A 192 8.73 -0.45 -12.91
N GLU A 193 7.77 -0.23 -13.80
CA GLU A 193 6.61 -1.12 -13.98
C GLU A 193 7.04 -2.54 -14.39
N ALA A 194 7.95 -2.68 -15.34
CA ALA A 194 8.45 -3.99 -15.79
C ALA A 194 9.19 -4.74 -14.67
N PHE A 195 10.02 -4.04 -13.89
CA PHE A 195 10.72 -4.61 -12.74
C PHE A 195 9.72 -5.15 -11.70
N VAL A 196 8.72 -4.35 -11.37
CA VAL A 196 7.64 -4.70 -10.44
C VAL A 196 6.91 -5.96 -10.90
N VAL A 197 6.47 -6.02 -12.15
CA VAL A 197 5.77 -7.19 -12.70
C VAL A 197 6.65 -8.44 -12.67
N THR A 198 7.95 -8.30 -12.94
CA THR A 198 8.90 -9.43 -12.86
C THR A 198 9.00 -9.99 -11.44
N LEU A 199 9.08 -9.11 -10.43
CA LEU A 199 9.14 -9.55 -9.04
C LEU A 199 7.81 -10.20 -8.59
N ILE A 200 6.65 -9.67 -9.01
CA ILE A 200 5.34 -10.30 -8.75
C ILE A 200 5.29 -11.71 -9.36
N ALA A 201 5.72 -11.86 -10.61
CA ALA A 201 5.77 -13.16 -11.27
C ALA A 201 6.70 -14.15 -10.55
N SER A 202 7.84 -13.67 -10.05
CA SER A 202 8.78 -14.47 -9.26
C SER A 202 8.14 -14.95 -7.95
N ILE A 203 7.48 -14.05 -7.21
CA ILE A 203 6.76 -14.37 -5.96
C ILE A 203 5.67 -15.42 -6.24
N ALA A 204 4.83 -15.18 -7.26
CA ALA A 204 3.77 -16.10 -7.64
C ALA A 204 4.29 -17.50 -8.00
N THR A 205 5.44 -17.57 -8.69
CA THR A 205 6.08 -18.83 -9.05
C THR A 205 6.59 -19.59 -7.83
N CYS A 206 7.23 -18.88 -6.88
CA CYS A 206 7.69 -19.49 -5.63
C CYS A 206 6.53 -20.07 -4.83
N PHE A 207 5.46 -19.29 -4.62
CA PHE A 207 4.27 -19.80 -3.90
C PHE A 207 3.54 -20.90 -4.66
N GLY A 208 3.49 -20.85 -5.99
CA GLY A 208 2.94 -21.93 -6.79
C GLY A 208 3.65 -23.26 -6.52
N TYR A 209 4.98 -23.23 -6.43
CA TYR A 209 5.78 -24.38 -6.05
C TYR A 209 5.45 -24.88 -4.63
N GLU A 210 5.44 -23.98 -3.66
CA GLU A 210 5.19 -24.32 -2.24
C GLU A 210 3.80 -24.90 -2.02
N ILE A 211 2.76 -24.31 -2.62
CA ILE A 211 1.37 -24.80 -2.55
C ILE A 211 1.23 -26.18 -3.19
N PHE A 212 1.95 -26.42 -4.31
CA PHE A 212 1.93 -27.73 -4.94
C PHE A 212 2.41 -28.85 -3.99
N PHE A 213 3.45 -28.59 -3.20
CA PHE A 213 3.97 -29.56 -2.23
C PHE A 213 3.25 -29.53 -0.87
N ALA A 214 2.54 -28.46 -0.54
CA ALA A 214 1.81 -28.34 0.72
C ALA A 214 0.56 -29.23 0.78
N HIS A 215 0.01 -29.63 -0.37
CA HIS A 215 -1.22 -30.45 -0.49
C HIS A 215 -2.37 -29.94 0.38
N PRO A 216 -2.81 -28.68 0.23
CA PRO A 216 -3.81 -28.09 1.09
C PRO A 216 -5.16 -28.81 0.99
N LEU A 217 -5.93 -28.76 2.07
CA LEU A 217 -7.30 -29.28 2.12
C LEU A 217 -8.23 -28.30 1.41
N TRP A 218 -8.35 -28.39 0.08
CA TRP A 218 -9.06 -27.44 -0.76
C TRP A 218 -10.52 -27.22 -0.36
N ARG A 219 -11.19 -28.26 0.17
CA ARG A 219 -12.56 -28.14 0.69
C ARG A 219 -12.61 -27.21 1.91
N GLU A 220 -11.68 -27.33 2.83
CA GLU A 220 -11.61 -26.48 4.03
C GLU A 220 -11.17 -25.06 3.66
N ALA A 221 -10.23 -24.92 2.73
CA ALA A 221 -9.86 -23.62 2.19
C ALA A 221 -11.06 -22.90 1.53
N ALA A 222 -11.86 -23.60 0.73
CA ALA A 222 -13.08 -23.05 0.14
C ALA A 222 -14.10 -22.59 1.21
N ILE A 223 -14.27 -23.39 2.28
CA ILE A 223 -15.14 -23.03 3.40
C ILE A 223 -14.56 -21.85 4.18
N GLY A 224 -13.23 -21.70 4.25
CA GLY A 224 -12.54 -20.60 4.90
C GLY A 224 -12.83 -19.22 4.30
N PHE A 225 -13.32 -19.14 3.05
CA PHE A 225 -13.80 -17.90 2.45
C PHE A 225 -15.17 -17.42 2.99
N ILE A 226 -15.86 -18.24 3.80
CA ILE A 226 -17.13 -17.88 4.42
C ILE A 226 -16.84 -17.19 5.76
N PRO A 227 -17.30 -15.92 5.96
CA PRO A 227 -17.07 -15.20 7.21
C PRO A 227 -17.65 -15.91 8.43
N ARG A 228 -16.90 -15.99 9.52
CA ARG A 228 -17.33 -16.59 10.78
C ARG A 228 -17.39 -15.54 11.89
N ALA A 229 -18.44 -15.60 12.71
CA ALA A 229 -18.58 -14.69 13.85
C ALA A 229 -17.48 -14.86 14.92
N GLU A 230 -16.75 -15.97 14.91
CA GLU A 230 -15.61 -16.24 15.78
C GLU A 230 -14.51 -15.19 15.62
N ILE A 231 -14.30 -14.67 14.41
CA ILE A 231 -13.32 -13.62 14.11
C ILE A 231 -13.52 -12.38 15.01
N LEU A 232 -14.77 -12.02 15.31
CA LEU A 232 -15.09 -10.89 16.18
C LEU A 232 -15.02 -11.21 17.67
N ARG A 233 -15.13 -12.48 18.05
CA ARG A 233 -15.17 -12.92 19.46
C ARG A 233 -13.79 -13.26 20.00
N ASN A 234 -12.90 -13.74 19.16
CA ASN A 234 -11.53 -14.07 19.54
C ASN A 234 -10.62 -12.87 19.34
N ARG A 235 -10.09 -12.33 20.44
CA ARG A 235 -9.25 -11.11 20.44
C ARG A 235 -8.02 -11.23 19.56
N GLU A 236 -7.34 -12.38 19.60
CA GLU A 236 -6.11 -12.58 18.83
C GLU A 236 -6.41 -12.73 17.34
N MET A 237 -7.49 -13.45 17.02
CA MET A 237 -7.97 -13.59 15.65
C MET A 237 -8.41 -12.23 15.08
N LEU A 238 -9.10 -11.39 15.87
CA LEU A 238 -9.49 -10.05 15.48
C LEU A 238 -8.26 -9.14 15.26
N TYR A 239 -7.25 -9.22 16.12
CA TYR A 239 -6.01 -8.45 15.96
C TYR A 239 -5.32 -8.77 14.64
N ILE A 240 -5.17 -10.07 14.30
CA ILE A 240 -4.59 -10.50 13.02
C ILE A 240 -5.51 -10.11 11.84
N ALA A 241 -6.83 -10.24 11.99
CA ALA A 241 -7.79 -9.84 10.96
C ALA A 241 -7.69 -8.34 10.62
N ILE A 242 -7.51 -7.48 11.63
CA ILE A 242 -7.30 -6.03 11.42
C ILE A 242 -5.92 -5.77 10.83
N GLY A 243 -4.90 -6.54 11.19
CA GLY A 243 -3.60 -6.53 10.54
C GLY A 243 -3.73 -6.85 9.05
N ILE A 244 -4.43 -7.93 8.68
CA ILE A 244 -4.72 -8.31 7.28
C ILE A 244 -5.47 -7.17 6.55
N LEU A 245 -6.46 -6.54 7.20
CA LEU A 245 -7.21 -5.42 6.63
C LEU A 245 -6.27 -4.23 6.35
N GLY A 246 -5.43 -3.84 7.30
CA GLY A 246 -4.48 -2.74 7.17
C GLY A 246 -3.41 -3.01 6.11
N ALA A 247 -2.88 -4.22 6.10
CA ALA A 247 -1.93 -4.71 5.12
C ALA A 247 -2.53 -4.74 3.70
N THR A 248 -3.80 -5.14 3.57
CA THR A 248 -4.45 -5.27 2.26
C THR A 248 -4.96 -3.93 1.74
N VAL A 249 -5.59 -3.06 2.54
CA VAL A 249 -6.22 -1.82 2.03
C VAL A 249 -5.28 -0.62 2.03
N MET A 250 -4.07 -0.75 2.35
CA MET A 250 -3.00 0.27 2.46
C MET A 250 -3.41 1.71 2.12
N PRO A 251 -3.51 2.60 3.10
CA PRO A 251 -4.03 3.96 2.90
C PRO A 251 -3.17 4.82 1.98
N HIS A 252 -1.84 4.69 2.07
CA HIS A 252 -0.90 5.45 1.22
C HIS A 252 -1.00 5.05 -0.26
N ASN A 253 -1.43 3.82 -0.56
CA ASN A 253 -1.68 3.38 -1.93
C ASN A 253 -2.90 4.06 -2.58
N LEU A 254 -3.84 4.62 -1.81
CA LEU A 254 -4.91 5.45 -2.34
C LEU A 254 -4.37 6.79 -2.87
N TYR A 255 -3.42 7.39 -2.16
CA TYR A 255 -2.72 8.59 -2.64
C TYR A 255 -1.87 8.26 -3.87
N LEU A 256 -1.10 7.16 -3.81
CA LEU A 256 -0.26 6.69 -4.91
C LEU A 256 -1.07 6.50 -6.19
N HIS A 257 -2.15 5.72 -6.15
CA HIS A 257 -2.93 5.38 -7.34
C HIS A 257 -3.54 6.62 -8.02
N SER A 258 -4.11 7.54 -7.24
CA SER A 258 -4.68 8.78 -7.77
C SER A 258 -3.65 9.66 -8.50
N SER A 259 -2.37 9.54 -8.15
CA SER A 259 -1.28 10.24 -8.82
C SER A 259 -0.75 9.47 -10.02
N ILE A 260 -0.39 8.17 -9.87
CA ILE A 260 0.29 7.42 -10.93
C ILE A 260 -0.57 7.13 -12.15
N VAL A 261 -1.90 7.14 -12.05
CA VAL A 261 -2.78 7.06 -13.23
C VAL A 261 -2.61 8.26 -14.17
N GLN A 262 -2.12 9.39 -13.65
CA GLN A 262 -1.86 10.61 -14.41
C GLN A 262 -0.54 10.54 -15.22
N THR A 263 0.24 9.48 -15.08
CA THR A 263 1.39 9.21 -15.96
C THR A 263 0.97 8.88 -17.38
N ARG A 264 -0.30 8.49 -17.58
CA ARG A 264 -0.89 8.20 -18.90
C ARG A 264 -1.36 9.49 -19.57
N ALA A 265 -0.94 9.71 -20.82
CA ALA A 265 -1.31 10.87 -21.62
C ALA A 265 -2.65 10.65 -22.35
N PHE A 266 -3.74 10.48 -21.58
CA PHE A 266 -5.10 10.42 -22.16
C PHE A 266 -5.61 11.79 -22.56
N GLY A 267 -6.57 11.84 -23.50
CA GLY A 267 -7.17 13.07 -23.99
C GLY A 267 -7.98 13.83 -22.92
N SER A 268 -8.27 15.11 -23.19
CA SER A 268 -9.02 16.00 -22.28
C SER A 268 -10.54 15.83 -22.39
N SER A 269 -11.06 15.17 -23.44
CA SER A 269 -12.50 15.01 -23.62
C SER A 269 -13.10 14.09 -22.54
N THR A 270 -14.38 14.29 -22.22
CA THR A 270 -15.14 13.41 -21.28
C THR A 270 -15.09 11.96 -21.75
N ARG A 271 -15.13 11.71 -23.06
CA ARG A 271 -15.05 10.37 -23.63
C ARG A 271 -13.70 9.73 -23.34
N ASP A 272 -12.59 10.43 -23.59
CA ASP A 272 -11.24 9.92 -23.36
C ASP A 272 -10.98 9.63 -21.87
N ARG A 273 -11.41 10.55 -21.00
CA ARG A 273 -11.33 10.34 -19.55
C ARG A 273 -12.16 9.15 -19.08
N ARG A 274 -13.37 8.96 -19.63
CA ARG A 274 -14.23 7.81 -19.30
C ARG A 274 -13.59 6.49 -19.75
N GLU A 275 -12.96 6.50 -20.91
CA GLU A 275 -12.20 5.36 -21.41
C GLU A 275 -10.98 5.08 -20.50
N ALA A 276 -10.20 6.10 -20.16
CA ALA A 276 -9.06 6.00 -19.24
C ALA A 276 -9.48 5.42 -17.88
N VAL A 277 -10.60 5.87 -17.29
CA VAL A 277 -11.12 5.33 -16.03
C VAL A 277 -11.45 3.84 -16.15
N ARG A 278 -12.07 3.39 -17.26
CA ARG A 278 -12.38 1.97 -17.46
C ARG A 278 -11.12 1.11 -17.51
N TYR A 279 -10.09 1.54 -18.24
CA TYR A 279 -8.84 0.79 -18.32
C TYR A 279 -8.05 0.83 -17.02
N ALA A 280 -8.07 1.94 -16.29
CA ALA A 280 -7.44 2.02 -14.96
C ALA A 280 -8.12 1.08 -13.95
N ILE A 281 -9.45 1.02 -13.93
CA ILE A 281 -10.20 0.08 -13.09
C ILE A 281 -9.91 -1.36 -13.50
N PHE A 282 -9.88 -1.66 -14.80
CA PHE A 282 -9.55 -3.00 -15.28
C PHE A 282 -8.14 -3.43 -14.87
N ASP A 283 -7.14 -2.58 -15.07
CA ASP A 283 -5.73 -2.79 -14.68
C ASP A 283 -5.60 -3.05 -13.18
N SER A 284 -6.17 -2.18 -12.35
CA SER A 284 -6.09 -2.32 -10.90
C SER A 284 -6.87 -3.52 -10.36
N THR A 285 -8.04 -3.83 -10.93
CA THR A 285 -8.83 -5.00 -10.51
C THR A 285 -8.10 -6.30 -10.85
N LEU A 286 -7.50 -6.38 -12.04
CA LEU A 286 -6.72 -7.54 -12.45
C LEU A 286 -5.48 -7.72 -11.57
N ALA A 287 -4.72 -6.65 -11.35
CA ALA A 287 -3.51 -6.68 -10.54
C ALA A 287 -3.80 -7.03 -9.07
N LEU A 288 -4.86 -6.45 -8.48
CA LEU A 288 -5.29 -6.77 -7.12
C LEU A 288 -5.90 -8.18 -7.03
N GLY A 289 -6.47 -8.71 -8.12
CA GLY A 289 -6.85 -10.11 -8.21
C GLY A 289 -5.66 -11.05 -8.07
N PHE A 290 -4.52 -10.75 -8.71
CA PHE A 290 -3.27 -11.49 -8.50
C PHE A 290 -2.76 -11.36 -7.06
N ALA A 291 -2.83 -10.18 -6.46
CA ALA A 291 -2.45 -9.99 -5.07
C ALA A 291 -3.34 -10.82 -4.12
N LEU A 292 -4.65 -10.91 -4.37
CA LEU A 292 -5.56 -11.79 -3.64
C LEU A 292 -5.10 -13.25 -3.67
N PHE A 293 -4.73 -13.76 -4.85
CA PHE A 293 -4.24 -15.13 -4.98
C PHE A 293 -2.95 -15.36 -4.20
N ILE A 294 -2.01 -14.41 -4.22
CA ILE A 294 -0.75 -14.52 -3.49
C ILE A 294 -1.01 -14.51 -1.98
N ASN A 295 -1.78 -13.57 -1.45
CA ASN A 295 -2.09 -13.49 -0.03
C ASN A 295 -2.89 -14.73 0.44
N ALA A 296 -3.88 -15.16 -0.33
CA ALA A 296 -4.59 -16.41 -0.05
C ALA A 296 -3.64 -17.61 -0.06
N ALA A 297 -2.68 -17.67 -1.00
CA ALA A 297 -1.69 -18.73 -1.06
C ALA A 297 -0.77 -18.74 0.16
N ILE A 298 -0.33 -17.57 0.64
CA ILE A 298 0.50 -17.45 1.86
C ILE A 298 -0.26 -17.97 3.08
N LEU A 299 -1.51 -17.56 3.26
CA LEU A 299 -2.35 -18.03 4.37
C LEU A 299 -2.64 -19.53 4.25
N VAL A 300 -2.98 -20.03 3.05
CA VAL A 300 -3.21 -21.45 2.77
C VAL A 300 -1.95 -22.27 3.06
N LEU A 301 -0.77 -21.76 2.69
CA LEU A 301 0.51 -22.40 3.00
C LEU A 301 0.71 -22.50 4.53
N GLY A 302 0.49 -21.42 5.26
CA GLY A 302 0.54 -21.40 6.72
C GLY A 302 -0.41 -22.42 7.36
N ALA A 303 -1.64 -22.50 6.84
CA ALA A 303 -2.64 -23.46 7.30
C ALA A 303 -2.25 -24.90 6.97
N ALA A 304 -1.88 -25.19 5.72
CA ALA A 304 -1.58 -26.54 5.26
C ALA A 304 -0.24 -27.09 5.79
N ALA A 305 0.79 -26.24 5.86
CA ALA A 305 2.11 -26.66 6.33
C ALA A 305 2.18 -26.79 7.85
N PHE A 306 1.50 -25.91 8.60
CA PHE A 306 1.67 -25.79 10.05
C PHE A 306 0.43 -26.19 10.83
N HIS A 307 -0.72 -25.52 10.61
CA HIS A 307 -1.94 -25.74 11.39
C HIS A 307 -2.43 -27.19 11.35
N THR A 308 -2.53 -27.79 10.17
CA THR A 308 -3.00 -29.18 10.00
C THR A 308 -2.09 -30.22 10.66
N ARG A 309 -0.85 -29.83 10.99
CA ARG A 309 0.16 -30.67 11.63
C ARG A 309 0.33 -30.39 13.14
N GLY A 310 -0.54 -29.54 13.71
CA GLY A 310 -0.50 -29.18 15.12
C GLY A 310 0.58 -28.17 15.50
N LEU A 311 1.22 -27.53 14.51
CA LEU A 311 2.24 -26.49 14.71
C LEU A 311 1.55 -25.12 14.74
N HIS A 312 0.83 -24.82 15.84
CA HIS A 312 0.02 -23.60 15.95
C HIS A 312 0.82 -22.35 16.35
N ASP A 313 2.05 -22.51 16.84
CA ASP A 313 2.89 -21.44 17.34
C ASP A 313 3.98 -21.00 16.34
N VAL A 314 3.83 -21.33 15.04
CA VAL A 314 4.72 -20.83 14.00
C VAL A 314 4.34 -19.38 13.67
N ALA A 315 4.66 -18.50 14.62
CA ALA A 315 4.38 -17.08 14.52
C ALA A 315 5.51 -16.30 13.82
N GLU A 316 6.75 -16.81 13.90
CA GLU A 316 7.92 -16.13 13.34
C GLU A 316 8.19 -16.60 11.91
N ILE A 317 8.40 -15.62 10.99
CA ILE A 317 8.76 -15.90 9.58
C ILE A 317 10.03 -16.76 9.49
N ALA A 318 10.99 -16.57 10.41
CA ALA A 318 12.21 -17.35 10.47
C ALA A 318 11.96 -18.82 10.81
N ASP A 319 10.96 -19.11 11.64
CA ASP A 319 10.61 -20.49 11.99
C ASP A 319 9.83 -21.16 10.86
N ALA A 320 8.94 -20.41 10.18
CA ALA A 320 8.31 -20.89 8.95
C ALA A 320 9.36 -21.31 7.90
N TYR A 321 10.39 -20.51 7.68
CA TYR A 321 11.50 -20.84 6.78
C TYR A 321 12.19 -22.16 7.15
N LYS A 322 12.56 -22.35 8.43
CA LYS A 322 13.25 -23.55 8.90
C LYS A 322 12.41 -24.81 8.76
N LEU A 323 11.10 -24.69 8.95
CA LEU A 323 10.16 -25.82 8.96
C LEU A 323 9.64 -26.17 7.56
N LEU A 324 9.61 -25.24 6.61
CA LEU A 324 8.99 -25.44 5.30
C LEU A 324 9.61 -26.63 4.54
N SER A 325 10.92 -26.66 4.34
CA SER A 325 11.56 -27.76 3.60
C SER A 325 11.38 -29.13 4.24
N PRO A 326 11.60 -29.32 5.58
CA PRO A 326 11.33 -30.59 6.24
C PRO A 326 9.85 -30.98 6.19
N VAL A 327 8.95 -30.01 6.38
CA VAL A 327 7.52 -30.25 6.48
C VAL A 327 6.90 -30.61 5.13
N LEU A 328 7.33 -29.95 4.06
CA LEU A 328 6.85 -30.22 2.71
C LEU A 328 7.59 -31.36 2.00
N GLY A 329 8.72 -31.81 2.56
CA GLY A 329 9.59 -32.79 1.88
C GLY A 329 10.23 -32.26 0.59
N ALA A 330 10.28 -30.94 0.43
CA ALA A 330 10.77 -30.25 -0.77
C ALA A 330 12.02 -29.42 -0.42
N SER A 331 13.19 -29.82 -0.88
CA SER A 331 14.48 -29.21 -0.52
C SER A 331 14.62 -27.74 -0.85
N LEU A 332 13.90 -27.25 -1.87
CA LEU A 332 13.95 -25.87 -2.32
C LEU A 332 12.92 -24.96 -1.63
N ALA A 333 11.93 -25.49 -0.90
CA ALA A 333 10.81 -24.70 -0.38
C ALA A 333 11.27 -23.55 0.51
N SER A 334 12.12 -23.78 1.48
CA SER A 334 12.64 -22.72 2.36
C SER A 334 13.42 -21.64 1.57
N THR A 335 14.25 -22.03 0.61
CA THR A 335 15.01 -21.08 -0.21
C THR A 335 14.09 -20.22 -1.09
N LEU A 336 13.09 -20.84 -1.73
CA LEU A 336 12.11 -20.11 -2.55
C LEU A 336 11.27 -19.15 -1.71
N PHE A 337 10.89 -19.56 -0.51
CA PHE A 337 10.21 -18.71 0.46
C PHE A 337 11.04 -17.45 0.79
N ALA A 338 12.33 -17.60 1.11
CA ALA A 338 13.19 -16.47 1.43
C ALA A 338 13.47 -15.58 0.20
N CYS A 339 13.62 -16.17 -1.01
CA CYS A 339 13.75 -15.42 -2.25
C CYS A 339 12.48 -14.59 -2.54
N ALA A 340 11.31 -15.17 -2.35
CA ALA A 340 10.04 -14.50 -2.54
C ALA A 340 9.84 -13.37 -1.50
N LEU A 341 10.25 -13.60 -0.24
CA LEU A 341 10.22 -12.57 0.81
C LEU A 341 11.14 -11.38 0.47
N LEU A 342 12.36 -11.66 -0.02
CA LEU A 342 13.27 -10.60 -0.45
C LEU A 342 12.70 -9.82 -1.65
N ALA A 343 12.14 -10.52 -2.64
CA ALA A 343 11.49 -9.90 -3.78
C ALA A 343 10.30 -9.04 -3.35
N SER A 344 9.52 -9.48 -2.37
CA SER A 344 8.40 -8.75 -1.77
C SER A 344 8.87 -7.45 -1.12
N GLY A 345 9.89 -7.50 -0.26
CA GLY A 345 10.44 -6.33 0.41
C GLY A 345 11.02 -5.30 -0.57
N GLN A 346 11.76 -5.77 -1.60
CA GLN A 346 12.31 -4.89 -2.64
C GLN A 346 11.23 -4.24 -3.49
N ASN A 347 10.19 -4.98 -3.80
CA ASN A 347 9.08 -4.52 -4.62
C ASN A 347 8.26 -3.44 -3.88
N SER A 348 7.91 -3.70 -2.63
CA SER A 348 7.15 -2.78 -1.78
C SER A 348 7.92 -1.47 -1.52
N THR A 349 9.22 -1.56 -1.35
CA THR A 349 10.12 -0.40 -1.20
C THR A 349 10.00 0.62 -2.33
N LEU A 350 9.78 0.18 -3.58
CA LEU A 350 9.55 1.07 -4.72
C LEU A 350 8.27 1.88 -4.54
N THR A 351 7.18 1.22 -4.18
CA THR A 351 5.86 1.84 -4.06
C THR A 351 5.74 2.73 -2.84
N GLY A 352 6.28 2.33 -1.69
CA GLY A 352 6.36 3.14 -0.49
C GLY A 352 7.11 4.45 -0.73
N THR A 353 8.20 4.41 -1.50
CA THR A 353 8.94 5.62 -1.89
C THR A 353 8.12 6.58 -2.74
N LEU A 354 7.44 6.05 -3.77
CA LEU A 354 6.60 6.87 -4.65
C LEU A 354 5.42 7.45 -3.88
N ALA A 355 4.75 6.63 -3.05
CA ALA A 355 3.63 7.07 -2.22
C ALA A 355 4.02 8.20 -1.29
N GLY A 356 5.11 8.03 -0.58
CA GLY A 356 5.61 9.06 0.30
C GLY A 356 5.99 10.34 -0.47
N GLN A 357 6.59 10.30 -1.69
CA GLN A 357 6.86 11.49 -2.51
C GLN A 357 5.57 12.21 -2.87
N ILE A 358 4.56 11.49 -3.32
CA ILE A 358 3.25 12.02 -3.66
C ILE A 358 2.58 12.68 -2.46
N VAL A 359 2.61 12.03 -1.30
CA VAL A 359 2.00 12.55 -0.06
C VAL A 359 2.66 13.85 0.38
N MET A 360 4.00 13.92 0.36
CA MET A 360 4.71 15.14 0.73
C MET A 360 4.48 16.28 -0.28
N GLU A 361 4.61 16.01 -1.58
CA GLU A 361 4.39 17.01 -2.62
C GLU A 361 2.93 17.45 -2.68
N GLY A 362 1.99 16.51 -2.51
CA GLY A 362 0.56 16.76 -2.54
C GLY A 362 0.08 17.61 -1.37
N PHE A 363 0.40 17.26 -0.13
CA PHE A 363 -0.06 17.98 1.05
C PHE A 363 0.72 19.28 1.33
N LEU A 364 2.06 19.25 1.20
CA LEU A 364 2.91 20.36 1.63
C LEU A 364 3.44 21.24 0.50
N ASP A 365 3.35 20.79 -0.75
CA ASP A 365 3.98 21.42 -1.92
C ASP A 365 5.51 21.56 -1.78
N ILE A 366 6.11 20.66 -0.98
CA ILE A 366 7.55 20.61 -0.76
C ILE A 366 8.14 19.59 -1.73
N ARG A 367 9.09 20.07 -2.55
CA ARG A 367 9.76 19.26 -3.56
C ARG A 367 11.20 19.05 -3.17
N LEU A 368 11.46 17.93 -2.51
CA LEU A 368 12.82 17.48 -2.22
C LEU A 368 13.36 16.66 -3.39
N LYS A 369 14.68 16.68 -3.57
CA LYS A 369 15.32 15.73 -4.49
C LYS A 369 14.97 14.30 -4.05
N PRO A 370 14.58 13.40 -4.98
CA PRO A 370 14.09 12.05 -4.63
C PRO A 370 15.02 11.28 -3.68
N TRP A 371 16.34 11.35 -3.90
CA TRP A 371 17.31 10.67 -3.04
C TRP A 371 17.33 11.20 -1.60
N LEU A 372 17.24 12.54 -1.41
CA LEU A 372 17.29 13.14 -0.06
C LEU A 372 16.06 12.77 0.74
N ARG A 373 14.90 12.86 0.11
CA ARG A 373 13.67 12.47 0.73
C ARG A 373 13.67 11.02 1.17
N ARG A 374 14.11 10.13 0.28
CA ARG A 374 14.20 8.70 0.56
C ARG A 374 15.18 8.40 1.69
N LEU A 375 16.29 9.10 1.75
CA LEU A 375 17.24 8.97 2.86
C LEU A 375 16.57 9.31 4.19
N ILE A 376 15.73 10.36 4.22
CA ILE A 376 15.00 10.77 5.42
C ILE A 376 13.98 9.69 5.81
N THR A 377 13.12 9.25 4.89
CA THR A 377 12.08 8.25 5.19
C THR A 377 12.70 6.91 5.61
N ARG A 378 13.76 6.47 4.92
CA ARG A 378 14.50 5.26 5.30
C ARG A 378 15.16 5.36 6.67
N SER A 379 15.72 6.51 7.02
CA SER A 379 16.29 6.72 8.36
C SER A 379 15.22 6.62 9.45
N ILE A 380 14.02 7.13 9.19
CA ILE A 380 12.86 7.04 10.12
C ILE A 380 12.45 5.57 10.32
N ALA A 381 12.58 4.71 9.31
CA ALA A 381 12.26 3.28 9.43
C ALA A 381 13.44 2.47 10.05
N ILE A 382 14.67 2.72 9.61
CA ILE A 382 15.86 1.97 10.03
C ILE A 382 16.19 2.19 11.51
N ILE A 383 16.06 3.44 12.01
CA ILE A 383 16.39 3.75 13.41
C ILE A 383 15.50 2.96 14.39
N PRO A 384 14.16 2.98 14.29
CA PRO A 384 13.32 2.14 15.14
C PRO A 384 13.59 0.64 14.96
N ALA A 385 13.80 0.17 13.73
CA ALA A 385 14.12 -1.23 13.46
C ALA A 385 15.39 -1.66 14.19
N ALA A 386 16.47 -0.88 14.05
CA ALA A 386 17.75 -1.15 14.71
C ALA A 386 17.66 -1.11 16.24
N LEU A 387 16.91 -0.12 16.78
CA LEU A 387 16.69 -0.01 18.22
C LEU A 387 15.90 -1.22 18.77
N VAL A 388 14.83 -1.62 18.11
CA VAL A 388 14.06 -2.78 18.58
C VAL A 388 14.86 -4.06 18.49
N ILE A 389 15.59 -4.30 17.40
CA ILE A 389 16.46 -5.49 17.28
C ILE A 389 17.53 -5.48 18.36
N GLY A 390 18.15 -4.30 18.62
CA GLY A 390 19.21 -4.16 19.63
C GLY A 390 18.72 -4.36 21.07
N PHE A 391 17.52 -3.89 21.42
CA PHE A 391 17.02 -3.92 22.80
C PHE A 391 16.06 -5.08 23.08
N ALA A 392 15.17 -5.42 22.14
CA ALA A 392 14.13 -6.44 22.33
C ALA A 392 14.49 -7.82 21.73
N GLY A 393 15.58 -7.88 20.97
CA GLY A 393 16.04 -9.10 20.31
C GLY A 393 15.25 -9.43 19.03
N GLU A 394 15.73 -10.44 18.32
CA GLU A 394 15.21 -10.83 17.01
C GLU A 394 13.83 -11.51 17.06
N ASN A 395 13.45 -12.06 18.21
CA ASN A 395 12.17 -12.80 18.39
C ASN A 395 10.92 -11.89 18.39
N LYS A 396 11.07 -10.58 18.21
CA LYS A 396 9.96 -9.63 18.17
C LYS A 396 9.68 -9.07 16.78
N VAL A 397 10.40 -9.53 15.77
CA VAL A 397 10.32 -8.99 14.41
C VAL A 397 8.93 -9.20 13.81
N THR A 398 8.39 -10.40 13.87
CA THR A 398 7.06 -10.68 13.31
C THR A 398 5.95 -9.93 14.05
N SER A 399 6.07 -9.78 15.37
CA SER A 399 5.13 -8.96 16.15
C SER A 399 5.16 -7.49 15.70
N LEU A 400 6.35 -6.96 15.36
CA LEU A 400 6.48 -5.60 14.80
C LEU A 400 5.91 -5.48 13.39
N LEU A 401 6.10 -6.51 12.55
CA LEU A 401 5.50 -6.57 11.23
C LEU A 401 3.97 -6.52 11.32
N ILE A 402 3.36 -7.30 12.21
CA ILE A 402 1.90 -7.29 12.42
C ILE A 402 1.45 -5.94 12.99
N LEU A 403 2.17 -5.38 13.98
CA LEU A 403 1.85 -4.09 14.58
C LEU A 403 1.89 -2.96 13.53
N SER A 404 2.87 -2.97 12.62
CA SER A 404 2.93 -1.99 11.53
C SER A 404 1.67 -2.01 10.67
N GLN A 405 1.11 -3.19 10.37
CA GLN A 405 -0.12 -3.33 9.59
C GLN A 405 -1.36 -2.85 10.36
N VAL A 406 -1.39 -3.04 11.67
CA VAL A 406 -2.45 -2.47 12.53
C VAL A 406 -2.39 -0.93 12.53
N ILE A 407 -1.20 -0.33 12.56
CA ILE A 407 -1.02 1.12 12.42
C ILE A 407 -1.57 1.62 11.07
N LEU A 408 -1.31 0.89 9.99
CA LEU A 408 -1.87 1.21 8.67
C LEU A 408 -3.40 1.19 8.70
N SER A 409 -3.99 0.19 9.36
CA SER A 409 -5.45 0.09 9.49
C SER A 409 -6.06 1.31 10.21
N PHE A 410 -5.42 1.79 11.28
CA PHE A 410 -5.88 3.00 11.99
C PHE A 410 -5.83 4.26 11.13
N GLN A 411 -4.94 4.32 10.15
CA GLN A 411 -4.86 5.47 9.24
C GLN A 411 -5.90 5.43 8.12
N LEU A 412 -6.44 4.26 7.78
CA LEU A 412 -7.39 4.07 6.67
C LEU A 412 -8.56 5.07 6.65
N PRO A 413 -9.29 5.33 7.75
CA PRO A 413 -10.39 6.28 7.75
C PRO A 413 -9.99 7.69 7.27
N PHE A 414 -8.77 8.12 7.58
CA PHE A 414 -8.25 9.45 7.23
C PHE A 414 -7.90 9.58 5.73
N ALA A 415 -7.78 8.48 5.01
CA ALA A 415 -7.65 8.46 3.56
C ALA A 415 -8.99 8.20 2.87
N VAL A 416 -9.78 7.24 3.39
CA VAL A 416 -11.03 6.77 2.78
C VAL A 416 -12.14 7.81 2.86
N ILE A 417 -12.31 8.48 4.01
CA ILE A 417 -13.36 9.50 4.17
C ILE A 417 -13.16 10.68 3.19
N PRO A 418 -11.97 11.31 3.09
CA PRO A 418 -11.73 12.32 2.06
C PRO A 418 -11.96 11.81 0.64
N LEU A 419 -11.50 10.61 0.31
CA LEU A 419 -11.70 10.01 -1.01
C LEU A 419 -13.19 9.91 -1.36
N ILE A 420 -14.02 9.43 -0.43
CA ILE A 420 -15.47 9.34 -0.63
C ILE A 420 -16.10 10.73 -0.78
N GLN A 421 -15.73 11.69 0.06
CA GLN A 421 -16.23 13.05 -0.02
C GLN A 421 -15.92 13.69 -1.37
N PHE A 422 -14.70 13.55 -1.87
CA PHE A 422 -14.30 14.14 -3.15
C PHE A 422 -14.95 13.45 -4.33
N THR A 423 -15.00 12.11 -4.34
CA THR A 423 -15.61 11.35 -5.44
C THR A 423 -17.13 11.49 -5.50
N ASN A 424 -17.79 11.88 -4.40
CA ASN A 424 -19.23 12.20 -4.37
C ASN A 424 -19.53 13.64 -4.82
N SER A 425 -18.56 14.54 -4.78
CA SER A 425 -18.76 15.97 -5.08
C SER A 425 -18.94 16.21 -6.56
N ARG A 426 -20.15 16.59 -6.99
CA ARG A 426 -20.41 16.96 -8.39
C ARG A 426 -19.63 18.20 -8.83
N SER A 427 -19.33 19.13 -7.92
CA SER A 427 -18.54 20.33 -8.23
C SER A 427 -17.09 19.99 -8.59
N LYS A 428 -16.52 18.90 -8.03
CA LYS A 428 -15.16 18.45 -8.30
C LYS A 428 -15.10 17.43 -9.44
N MET A 429 -16.02 16.48 -9.46
CA MET A 429 -16.01 15.31 -10.35
C MET A 429 -16.85 15.50 -11.62
N GLY A 430 -17.72 16.51 -11.68
CA GLY A 430 -18.64 16.70 -12.80
C GLY A 430 -19.48 15.45 -13.09
N GLU A 431 -19.41 14.93 -14.30
CA GLU A 431 -20.08 13.72 -14.76
C GLU A 431 -19.55 12.41 -14.13
N PHE A 432 -18.35 12.47 -13.54
CA PHE A 432 -17.70 11.32 -12.91
C PHE A 432 -18.07 11.15 -11.43
N ALA A 433 -18.95 11.99 -10.88
CA ALA A 433 -19.42 11.84 -9.51
C ALA A 433 -20.02 10.45 -9.28
N ASN A 434 -19.87 9.93 -8.06
CA ASN A 434 -20.38 8.61 -7.69
C ASN A 434 -21.90 8.52 -7.90
N SER A 435 -22.36 7.36 -8.35
CA SER A 435 -23.76 7.00 -8.30
C SER A 435 -24.23 6.83 -6.86
N ARG A 436 -25.54 6.86 -6.61
CA ARG A 436 -26.10 6.61 -5.26
C ARG A 436 -25.66 5.26 -4.69
N LEU A 437 -25.67 4.21 -5.51
CA LEU A 437 -25.23 2.88 -5.09
C LEU A 437 -23.74 2.88 -4.72
N THR A 438 -22.88 3.46 -5.57
CA THR A 438 -21.43 3.59 -5.30
C THR A 438 -21.20 4.35 -3.99
N THR A 439 -21.96 5.41 -3.74
CA THR A 439 -21.86 6.19 -2.49
C THR A 439 -22.24 5.36 -1.27
N VAL A 440 -23.34 4.60 -1.34
CA VAL A 440 -23.78 3.74 -0.22
C VAL A 440 -22.75 2.67 0.07
N VAL A 441 -22.22 1.99 -0.96
CA VAL A 441 -21.18 0.98 -0.80
C VAL A 441 -19.89 1.60 -0.23
N ALA A 442 -19.51 2.78 -0.68
CA ALA A 442 -18.31 3.47 -0.17
C ALA A 442 -18.44 3.80 1.32
N TRP A 443 -19.58 4.33 1.76
CA TRP A 443 -19.81 4.61 3.17
C TRP A 443 -19.94 3.33 4.02
N PHE A 444 -20.49 2.26 3.45
CA PHE A 444 -20.51 0.95 4.12
C PHE A 444 -19.09 0.43 4.35
N VAL A 445 -18.21 0.52 3.35
CA VAL A 445 -16.79 0.15 3.48
C VAL A 445 -16.10 1.01 4.56
N ALA A 446 -16.31 2.34 4.55
CA ALA A 446 -15.76 3.22 5.56
C ALA A 446 -16.26 2.88 6.97
N ALA A 447 -17.56 2.60 7.12
CA ALA A 447 -18.17 2.21 8.39
C ALA A 447 -17.61 0.87 8.90
N ALA A 448 -17.41 -0.11 8.02
CA ALA A 448 -16.79 -1.38 8.38
C ALA A 448 -15.35 -1.20 8.89
N ILE A 449 -14.52 -0.39 8.21
CA ILE A 449 -13.16 -0.08 8.65
C ILE A 449 -13.17 0.60 10.02
N LEU A 450 -14.03 1.60 10.22
CA LEU A 450 -14.17 2.29 11.51
C LEU A 450 -14.62 1.34 12.62
N PHE A 451 -15.58 0.46 12.34
CA PHE A 451 -16.07 -0.52 13.29
C PHE A 451 -14.96 -1.48 13.76
N PHE A 452 -14.21 -2.08 12.84
CA PHE A 452 -13.11 -2.99 13.18
C PHE A 452 -12.02 -2.28 14.00
N ASN A 453 -11.64 -1.07 13.62
CA ASN A 453 -10.65 -0.29 14.36
C ASN A 453 -11.15 0.10 15.76
N ALA A 454 -12.43 0.49 15.89
CA ALA A 454 -13.03 0.83 17.18
C ALA A 454 -13.12 -0.38 18.11
N GLU A 455 -13.50 -1.55 17.57
CA GLU A 455 -13.56 -2.81 18.31
C GLU A 455 -12.19 -3.21 18.85
N LEU A 456 -11.13 -3.09 18.04
CA LEU A 456 -9.77 -3.35 18.50
C LEU A 456 -9.34 -2.39 19.62
N LEU A 457 -9.60 -1.10 19.46
CA LEU A 457 -9.30 -0.12 20.52
C LEU A 457 -10.04 -0.46 21.81
N TRP A 458 -11.32 -0.78 21.72
CA TRP A 458 -12.12 -1.17 22.88
C TRP A 458 -11.54 -2.41 23.59
N LEU A 459 -11.14 -3.43 22.83
CA LEU A 459 -10.50 -4.63 23.39
C LEU A 459 -9.16 -4.34 24.06
N ILE A 460 -8.34 -3.44 23.49
CA ILE A 460 -7.06 -3.02 24.08
C ILE A 460 -7.30 -2.28 25.40
N PHE A 461 -8.21 -1.30 25.41
CA PHE A 461 -8.51 -0.52 26.62
C PHE A 461 -9.10 -1.38 27.76
N ARG A 462 -10.02 -2.28 27.42
CA ARG A 462 -10.60 -3.21 28.39
C ARG A 462 -9.55 -4.11 29.04
N SER A 463 -8.54 -4.53 28.29
CA SER A 463 -7.46 -5.36 28.84
C SER A 463 -6.52 -4.57 29.74
N ALA A 464 -6.24 -3.32 29.39
CA ALA A 464 -5.42 -2.44 30.21
C ALA A 464 -6.12 -2.11 31.55
N SER A 465 -7.44 -1.92 31.55
CA SER A 465 -8.21 -1.68 32.77
C SER A 465 -8.21 -2.91 33.70
N VAL A 466 -8.41 -4.10 33.15
CA VAL A 466 -8.34 -5.36 33.91
C VAL A 466 -6.94 -5.58 34.49
N LEU A 467 -5.88 -5.28 33.73
CA LEU A 467 -4.51 -5.37 34.22
C LEU A 467 -4.25 -4.41 35.38
N ASN A 468 -4.74 -3.18 35.28
CA ASN A 468 -4.66 -2.18 36.35
C ASN A 468 -5.45 -2.57 37.60
N GLU A 469 -6.63 -3.18 37.46
CA GLU A 469 -7.42 -3.70 38.58
C GLU A 469 -6.70 -4.84 39.27
N VAL A 470 -6.10 -5.78 38.50
CA VAL A 470 -5.31 -6.90 39.06
C VAL A 470 -4.06 -6.37 39.78
N VAL A 471 -3.34 -5.41 39.19
CA VAL A 471 -2.15 -4.80 39.83
C VAL A 471 -2.54 -4.05 41.09
N SER A 472 -3.63 -3.28 41.06
CA SER A 472 -4.11 -2.53 42.26
C SER A 472 -4.60 -3.47 43.36
N SER A 473 -5.25 -4.59 43.04
CA SER A 473 -5.68 -5.61 44.01
C SER A 473 -4.48 -6.35 44.65
N LEU A 474 -3.43 -6.62 43.84
CA LEU A 474 -2.19 -7.22 44.36
C LEU A 474 -1.41 -6.25 45.25
N CYS A 475 -1.41 -4.94 44.96
CA CYS A 475 -0.79 -3.91 45.82
C CYS A 475 -1.57 -3.73 47.11
N LEU A 476 -2.90 -3.89 47.10
CA LEU A 476 -3.74 -3.78 48.31
C LEU A 476 -3.70 -5.03 49.20
N SER A 477 -3.32 -6.19 48.65
CA SER A 477 -3.17 -7.45 49.39
C SER A 477 -1.74 -7.63 49.97
N ALA A 478 -0.79 -6.80 49.57
CA ALA A 478 0.60 -6.84 50.01
C ALA A 478 0.95 -5.75 51.05
N GLY A 479 0.02 -4.88 51.42
CA GLY A 479 0.11 -3.89 52.53
C GLY A 479 -0.83 -4.28 53.66
#